data_48579af9df1ad8ad34e5bcccff17de41
#
_entry.id   48579af9df1ad8ad34e5bcccff17de41
#
_cell.length_a   1.000
_cell.length_b   1.000
_cell.length_c   1.000
_cell.angle_alpha   90.00
_cell.angle_beta   90.00
_cell.angle_gamma   90.00
#
_symmetry.space_group_name_H-M   'P 1'
#
loop_
_entity.id
_entity.type
_entity.pdbx_description
1 polymer ?
#
loop_
_entity_poly.entity_id
_entity_poly.type
_entity_poly.pdbx_seq_one_letter_code
_entity_poly.pdbx_strand_id
1 'polypeptide(L)'
;MPERPPASRIGLLVAIFGSARLAHALATVGIALGAASFFLQRTLGWAGFLAAVVGALILMALSYLARQDEIAWRSLLPISLLGFLGWSLASLVWSGYKWATLGGLAYVLAFTLIALFVAISRDTIQIVRAFGDVLRVVLGLSLGIEVFSGILIDHPLPFLGVHGALGTLGPISGIEPSRDELGLVALIGAISFATEYRTRSVPRLTSVLSLVLAGLCIVLTQSPVIAFAAVVVAIAAVAIYSLRRVRAERRRAWQFVVLAIAIVGIALTGILRAPIIRLFNATGTLDYRVDLWRQVITLIGVNPLQGWGWIGAWRTSIFPFSALSATPARPADSALNAFLDVWLQLGVIGVILFIGMIGLAFTRSWLLAGSRRSVVYAWPAATLVALILVSLAESSILFEFGWMTFVICCVKASQELSWRTALRAVPRAATLPTQSS
;
A
#
# COMPACT_ATOMS: atom_id res chain seq x y z
N MET A 1 22.71 0.83 -50.55
CA MET A 1 22.07 0.74 -49.21
C MET A 1 20.89 -0.18 -49.36
N PRO A 2 20.80 -1.32 -48.66
CA PRO A 2 19.63 -2.17 -48.72
C PRO A 2 18.46 -1.48 -48.00
N GLU A 3 17.37 -1.28 -48.70
CA GLU A 3 16.12 -0.78 -48.15
C GLU A 3 15.63 -1.75 -47.08
N ARG A 4 15.41 -1.25 -45.85
CA ARG A 4 14.79 -2.02 -44.79
C ARG A 4 13.35 -2.34 -45.24
N PRO A 5 12.92 -3.64 -45.19
CA PRO A 5 11.56 -4.00 -45.54
C PRO A 5 10.59 -3.23 -44.66
N PRO A 6 9.40 -2.83 -45.16
CA PRO A 6 8.43 -2.10 -44.38
C PRO A 6 8.05 -2.94 -43.17
N ALA A 7 8.19 -2.34 -41.96
CA ALA A 7 7.84 -3.00 -40.70
C ALA A 7 6.38 -3.49 -40.80
N SER A 8 6.15 -4.78 -40.60
CA SER A 8 4.80 -5.33 -40.58
C SER A 8 4.01 -4.59 -39.52
N ARG A 9 2.68 -4.40 -39.73
CA ARG A 9 1.79 -3.75 -38.73
C ARG A 9 1.92 -4.40 -37.35
N ILE A 10 2.11 -5.71 -37.31
CA ILE A 10 2.36 -6.49 -36.08
C ILE A 10 3.69 -6.09 -35.44
N GLY A 11 4.76 -5.95 -36.22
CA GLY A 11 6.06 -5.50 -35.72
C GLY A 11 6.03 -4.10 -35.10
N LEU A 12 5.24 -3.19 -35.69
CA LEU A 12 5.03 -1.85 -35.12
C LEU A 12 4.29 -1.89 -33.79
N LEU A 13 3.22 -2.70 -33.69
CA LEU A 13 2.46 -2.88 -32.45
C LEU A 13 3.35 -3.47 -31.35
N VAL A 14 4.11 -4.52 -31.64
CA VAL A 14 5.05 -5.13 -30.68
C VAL A 14 6.09 -4.11 -30.22
N ALA A 15 6.60 -3.26 -31.11
CA ALA A 15 7.57 -2.21 -30.76
C ALA A 15 6.93 -1.13 -29.85
N ILE A 16 5.68 -0.76 -30.08
CA ILE A 16 4.95 0.21 -29.24
C ILE A 16 4.70 -0.39 -27.86
N PHE A 17 4.09 -1.58 -27.78
CA PHE A 17 3.77 -2.23 -26.51
C PHE A 17 5.01 -2.68 -25.74
N GLY A 18 6.09 -3.02 -26.41
CA GLY A 18 7.40 -3.33 -25.83
C GLY A 18 8.19 -2.10 -25.37
N SER A 19 7.72 -0.86 -25.65
CA SER A 19 8.50 0.33 -25.34
C SER A 19 8.59 0.60 -23.84
N ALA A 20 9.79 1.01 -23.36
CA ALA A 20 10.03 1.38 -21.97
C ALA A 20 9.20 2.60 -21.53
N ARG A 21 8.87 3.49 -22.49
CA ARG A 21 8.05 4.69 -22.23
C ARG A 21 6.60 4.32 -21.93
N LEU A 22 6.01 3.41 -22.71
CA LEU A 22 4.64 2.95 -22.46
C LEU A 22 4.54 2.23 -21.11
N ALA A 23 5.48 1.35 -20.80
CA ALA A 23 5.47 0.67 -19.51
C ALA A 23 5.65 1.65 -18.33
N HIS A 24 6.37 2.77 -18.53
CA HIS A 24 6.44 3.83 -17.53
C HIS A 24 5.08 4.53 -17.36
N ALA A 25 4.46 4.94 -18.43
CA ALA A 25 3.16 5.57 -18.42
C ALA A 25 2.10 4.66 -17.75
N LEU A 26 2.07 3.36 -18.15
CA LEU A 26 1.13 2.39 -17.56
C LEU A 26 1.37 2.17 -16.07
N ALA A 27 2.62 2.10 -15.62
CA ALA A 27 2.93 2.00 -14.19
C ALA A 27 2.45 3.23 -13.42
N THR A 28 2.66 4.44 -13.97
CA THR A 28 2.18 5.69 -13.37
C THR A 28 0.65 5.75 -13.34
N VAL A 29 -0.02 5.36 -14.44
CA VAL A 29 -1.48 5.26 -14.50
C VAL A 29 -2.01 4.25 -13.49
N GLY A 30 -1.36 3.08 -13.34
CA GLY A 30 -1.76 2.09 -12.33
C GLY A 30 -1.71 2.65 -10.91
N ILE A 31 -0.65 3.38 -10.57
CA ILE A 31 -0.51 4.03 -9.26
C ILE A 31 -1.59 5.12 -9.09
N ALA A 32 -1.87 5.90 -10.15
CA ALA A 32 -2.90 6.94 -10.12
C ALA A 32 -4.31 6.34 -9.96
N LEU A 33 -4.63 5.23 -10.63
CA LEU A 33 -5.90 4.52 -10.45
C LEU A 33 -6.11 4.06 -9.01
N GLY A 34 -5.06 3.62 -8.32
CA GLY A 34 -5.14 3.28 -6.90
C GLY A 34 -5.28 4.52 -6.02
N ALA A 35 -4.40 5.52 -6.19
CA ALA A 35 -4.33 6.69 -5.32
C ALA A 35 -5.46 7.70 -5.51
N ALA A 36 -6.16 7.68 -6.63
CA ALA A 36 -7.31 8.54 -6.91
C ALA A 36 -8.61 7.73 -7.09
N SER A 37 -8.66 6.50 -6.60
CA SER A 37 -9.78 5.56 -6.81
C SER A 37 -11.12 6.16 -6.41
N PHE A 38 -11.22 6.73 -5.20
CA PHE A 38 -12.44 7.35 -4.70
C PHE A 38 -12.88 8.55 -5.58
N PHE A 39 -11.96 9.44 -5.91
CA PHE A 39 -12.24 10.58 -6.79
C PHE A 39 -12.73 10.13 -8.18
N LEU A 40 -12.10 9.12 -8.76
CA LEU A 40 -12.50 8.58 -10.06
C LEU A 40 -13.87 7.89 -10.01
N GLN A 41 -14.17 7.18 -8.92
CA GLN A 41 -15.49 6.60 -8.70
C GLN A 41 -16.59 7.66 -8.58
N ARG A 42 -16.28 8.80 -7.92
CA ARG A 42 -17.23 9.90 -7.76
C ARG A 42 -17.46 10.70 -9.04
N THR A 43 -16.42 10.86 -9.88
CA THR A 43 -16.47 11.66 -11.11
C THR A 43 -16.94 10.88 -12.33
N LEU A 44 -16.42 9.64 -12.52
CA LEU A 44 -16.74 8.79 -13.66
C LEU A 44 -17.87 7.79 -13.38
N GLY A 45 -18.28 7.68 -12.12
CA GLY A 45 -19.15 6.61 -11.64
C GLY A 45 -18.42 5.27 -11.55
N TRP A 46 -19.06 4.31 -10.87
CA TRP A 46 -18.47 2.98 -10.67
C TRP A 46 -18.16 2.25 -11.98
N ALA A 47 -19.07 2.32 -12.96
CA ALA A 47 -18.87 1.68 -14.26
C ALA A 47 -17.68 2.28 -15.04
N GLY A 48 -17.56 3.62 -15.07
CA GLY A 48 -16.45 4.31 -15.72
C GLY A 48 -15.09 3.99 -15.06
N PHE A 49 -15.06 3.95 -13.74
CA PHE A 49 -13.85 3.57 -13.00
C PHE A 49 -13.43 2.12 -13.30
N LEU A 50 -14.37 1.15 -13.28
CA LEU A 50 -14.07 -0.24 -13.64
C LEU A 50 -13.60 -0.38 -15.07
N ALA A 51 -14.20 0.36 -16.02
CA ALA A 51 -13.75 0.37 -17.41
C ALA A 51 -12.30 0.89 -17.53
N ALA A 52 -11.93 1.92 -16.78
CA ALA A 52 -10.56 2.44 -16.73
C ALA A 52 -9.58 1.39 -16.16
N VAL A 53 -9.95 0.69 -15.06
CA VAL A 53 -9.14 -0.37 -14.45
C VAL A 53 -8.95 -1.53 -15.45
N VAL A 54 -10.03 -2.01 -16.07
CA VAL A 54 -9.96 -3.11 -17.06
C VAL A 54 -9.15 -2.69 -18.29
N GLY A 55 -9.34 -1.47 -18.79
CA GLY A 55 -8.55 -0.93 -19.90
C GLY A 55 -7.05 -0.87 -19.58
N ALA A 56 -6.71 -0.39 -18.38
CA ALA A 56 -5.32 -0.39 -17.91
C ALA A 56 -4.74 -1.81 -17.82
N LEU A 57 -5.49 -2.78 -17.29
CA LEU A 57 -5.06 -4.17 -17.20
C LEU A 57 -4.82 -4.80 -18.58
N ILE A 58 -5.69 -4.53 -19.56
CA ILE A 58 -5.52 -5.01 -20.94
C ILE A 58 -4.23 -4.43 -21.54
N LEU A 59 -4.00 -3.12 -21.41
CA LEU A 59 -2.79 -2.47 -21.92
C LEU A 59 -1.52 -2.98 -21.20
N MET A 60 -1.58 -3.21 -19.89
CA MET A 60 -0.49 -3.80 -19.11
C MET A 60 -0.20 -5.24 -19.54
N ALA A 61 -1.24 -6.05 -19.80
CA ALA A 61 -1.10 -7.41 -20.31
C ALA A 61 -0.45 -7.43 -21.70
N LEU A 62 -0.90 -6.55 -22.62
CA LEU A 62 -0.28 -6.42 -23.95
C LEU A 62 1.17 -5.97 -23.86
N SER A 63 1.50 -5.00 -23.00
CA SER A 63 2.87 -4.56 -22.74
C SER A 63 3.73 -5.69 -22.17
N TYR A 64 3.14 -6.53 -21.32
CA TYR A 64 3.81 -7.68 -20.72
C TYR A 64 4.11 -8.77 -21.74
N LEU A 65 3.13 -9.11 -22.59
CA LEU A 65 3.29 -10.08 -23.67
C LEU A 65 4.35 -9.66 -24.69
N ALA A 66 4.42 -8.34 -25.00
CA ALA A 66 5.43 -7.81 -25.90
C ALA A 66 6.87 -7.88 -25.34
N ARG A 67 7.05 -8.17 -24.04
CA ARG A 67 8.34 -8.24 -23.34
C ARG A 67 8.60 -9.57 -22.63
N GLN A 68 7.86 -10.62 -22.98
CA GLN A 68 7.93 -11.90 -22.27
C GLN A 68 9.35 -12.50 -22.22
N ASP A 69 10.19 -12.22 -23.21
CA ASP A 69 11.56 -12.72 -23.28
C ASP A 69 12.54 -12.02 -22.31
N GLU A 70 12.20 -10.82 -21.83
CA GLU A 70 13.02 -10.05 -20.89
C GLU A 70 12.74 -10.39 -19.42
N ILE A 71 11.64 -11.12 -19.15
CA ILE A 71 11.12 -11.29 -17.79
C ILE A 71 11.55 -12.62 -17.19
N ALA A 72 12.29 -12.55 -16.09
CA ALA A 72 12.67 -13.72 -15.28
C ALA A 72 11.48 -14.23 -14.46
N TRP A 73 10.66 -15.13 -15.01
CA TRP A 73 9.45 -15.68 -14.37
C TRP A 73 9.68 -16.39 -13.02
N ARG A 74 10.92 -16.83 -12.74
CA ARG A 74 11.25 -17.75 -11.65
C ARG A 74 11.56 -17.05 -10.32
N SER A 75 10.78 -16.20 -9.79
CA SER A 75 10.78 -15.71 -8.38
C SER A 75 9.97 -14.44 -8.20
N LEU A 76 8.97 -14.25 -9.05
CA LEU A 76 8.21 -13.01 -9.11
C LEU A 76 7.19 -12.88 -7.98
N LEU A 77 6.59 -13.99 -7.56
CA LEU A 77 5.49 -13.97 -6.61
C LEU A 77 5.91 -14.49 -5.24
N PRO A 78 5.70 -13.71 -4.17
CA PRO A 78 5.83 -14.22 -2.81
C PRO A 78 4.81 -15.34 -2.56
N ILE A 79 5.27 -16.51 -2.09
CA ILE A 79 4.39 -17.64 -1.77
C ILE A 79 3.33 -17.24 -0.75
N SER A 80 3.66 -16.35 0.17
CA SER A 80 2.71 -15.82 1.17
C SER A 80 1.55 -15.04 0.55
N LEU A 81 1.80 -14.28 -0.53
CA LEU A 81 0.75 -13.58 -1.27
C LEU A 81 -0.17 -14.59 -1.99
N LEU A 82 0.41 -15.61 -2.63
CA LEU A 82 -0.36 -16.67 -3.27
C LEU A 82 -1.19 -17.46 -2.26
N GLY A 83 -0.65 -17.73 -1.06
CA GLY A 83 -1.37 -18.40 0.01
C GLY A 83 -2.58 -17.59 0.49
N PHE A 84 -2.41 -16.27 0.71
CA PHE A 84 -3.50 -15.39 1.11
C PHE A 84 -4.59 -15.29 0.03
N LEU A 85 -4.21 -15.03 -1.22
CA LEU A 85 -5.15 -14.95 -2.35
C LEU A 85 -5.83 -16.30 -2.62
N GLY A 86 -5.09 -17.41 -2.49
CA GLY A 86 -5.64 -18.75 -2.63
C GLY A 86 -6.69 -19.07 -1.56
N TRP A 87 -6.45 -18.67 -0.30
CA TRP A 87 -7.43 -18.81 0.78
C TRP A 87 -8.65 -17.90 0.57
N SER A 88 -8.41 -16.66 0.12
CA SER A 88 -9.49 -15.75 -0.26
C SER A 88 -10.35 -16.34 -1.40
N LEU A 89 -9.74 -16.98 -2.41
CA LEU A 89 -10.45 -17.68 -3.47
C LEU A 89 -11.22 -18.89 -2.95
N ALA A 90 -10.61 -19.69 -2.06
CA ALA A 90 -11.27 -20.83 -1.44
C ALA A 90 -12.54 -20.42 -0.66
N SER A 91 -12.60 -19.18 -0.15
CA SER A 91 -13.77 -18.67 0.56
C SER A 91 -15.06 -18.65 -0.27
N LEU A 92 -14.99 -18.75 -1.61
CA LEU A 92 -16.15 -18.97 -2.49
C LEU A 92 -16.92 -20.23 -2.14
N VAL A 93 -16.27 -21.25 -1.60
CA VAL A 93 -16.89 -22.56 -1.29
C VAL A 93 -17.92 -22.42 -0.18
N TRP A 94 -17.61 -21.67 0.88
CA TRP A 94 -18.47 -21.52 2.06
C TRP A 94 -19.18 -20.19 2.16
N SER A 95 -18.87 -19.22 1.30
CA SER A 95 -19.54 -17.92 1.30
C SER A 95 -21.04 -18.07 0.99
N GLY A 96 -21.88 -17.47 1.84
CA GLY A 96 -23.33 -17.39 1.62
C GLY A 96 -23.74 -16.42 0.52
N TYR A 97 -22.79 -15.59 0.01
CA TYR A 97 -23.04 -14.56 -1.00
C TYR A 97 -21.99 -14.61 -2.13
N LYS A 98 -21.96 -15.73 -2.82
CA LYS A 98 -20.92 -16.08 -3.82
C LYS A 98 -20.66 -14.99 -4.86
N TRP A 99 -21.68 -14.27 -5.34
CA TRP A 99 -21.50 -13.20 -6.32
C TRP A 99 -20.78 -11.99 -5.75
N ALA A 100 -21.04 -11.63 -4.48
CA ALA A 100 -20.31 -10.56 -3.81
C ALA A 100 -18.84 -10.94 -3.55
N THR A 101 -18.62 -12.20 -3.14
CA THR A 101 -17.28 -12.78 -2.95
C THR A 101 -16.51 -12.79 -4.28
N LEU A 102 -17.13 -13.24 -5.37
CA LEU A 102 -16.50 -13.22 -6.69
C LEU A 102 -16.13 -11.79 -7.13
N GLY A 103 -17.05 -10.84 -6.91
CA GLY A 103 -16.77 -9.42 -7.19
C GLY A 103 -15.60 -8.84 -6.38
N GLY A 104 -15.58 -9.11 -5.06
CA GLY A 104 -14.47 -8.68 -4.18
C GLY A 104 -13.13 -9.34 -4.55
N LEU A 105 -13.16 -10.63 -4.93
CA LEU A 105 -11.98 -11.35 -5.42
C LEU A 105 -11.48 -10.78 -6.74
N ALA A 106 -12.36 -10.54 -7.70
CA ALA A 106 -12.00 -9.96 -9.00
C ALA A 106 -11.36 -8.57 -8.79
N TYR A 107 -11.89 -7.79 -7.84
CA TYR A 107 -11.40 -6.46 -7.51
C TYR A 107 -10.00 -6.49 -6.88
N VAL A 108 -9.79 -7.30 -5.85
CA VAL A 108 -8.47 -7.43 -5.21
C VAL A 108 -7.43 -8.01 -6.18
N LEU A 109 -7.83 -8.95 -7.04
CA LEU A 109 -6.96 -9.50 -8.09
C LEU A 109 -6.58 -8.45 -9.13
N ALA A 110 -7.52 -7.57 -9.53
CA ALA A 110 -7.24 -6.49 -10.47
C ALA A 110 -6.12 -5.57 -9.93
N PHE A 111 -6.23 -5.09 -8.69
CA PHE A 111 -5.18 -4.27 -8.08
C PHE A 111 -3.90 -5.05 -7.79
N THR A 112 -3.98 -6.35 -7.52
CA THR A 112 -2.80 -7.23 -7.42
C THR A 112 -2.07 -7.29 -8.76
N LEU A 113 -2.76 -7.47 -9.87
CA LEU A 113 -2.14 -7.52 -11.21
C LEU A 113 -1.51 -6.18 -11.60
N ILE A 114 -2.17 -5.04 -11.29
CA ILE A 114 -1.58 -3.71 -11.45
C ILE A 114 -0.29 -3.58 -10.62
N ALA A 115 -0.33 -3.96 -9.35
CA ALA A 115 0.82 -3.91 -8.46
C ALA A 115 1.98 -4.79 -8.96
N LEU A 116 1.68 -5.98 -9.46
CA LEU A 116 2.66 -6.88 -10.07
C LEU A 116 3.29 -6.26 -11.31
N PHE A 117 2.48 -5.68 -12.20
CA PHE A 117 3.01 -4.99 -13.37
C PHE A 117 3.97 -3.87 -12.98
N VAL A 118 3.59 -3.01 -12.03
CA VAL A 118 4.44 -1.93 -11.52
C VAL A 118 5.73 -2.47 -10.92
N ALA A 119 5.62 -3.49 -10.07
CA ALA A 119 6.77 -4.07 -9.36
C ALA A 119 7.74 -4.80 -10.29
N ILE A 120 7.25 -5.45 -11.35
CA ILE A 120 8.07 -6.24 -12.28
C ILE A 120 8.70 -5.35 -13.35
N SER A 121 7.92 -4.41 -13.90
CA SER A 121 8.36 -3.59 -15.03
C SER A 121 9.30 -2.45 -14.63
N ARG A 122 9.48 -2.18 -13.32
CA ARG A 122 10.20 -1.00 -12.81
C ARG A 122 11.18 -1.33 -11.70
N ASP A 123 12.32 -0.65 -11.70
CA ASP A 123 13.25 -0.63 -10.59
C ASP A 123 12.69 0.19 -9.41
N THR A 124 13.17 -0.10 -8.20
CA THR A 124 12.65 0.55 -6.98
C THR A 124 12.74 2.08 -7.05
N ILE A 125 13.79 2.66 -7.64
CA ILE A 125 13.90 4.12 -7.80
C ILE A 125 12.87 4.69 -8.77
N GLN A 126 12.55 3.95 -9.84
CA GLN A 126 11.52 4.34 -10.81
C GLN A 126 10.12 4.27 -10.20
N ILE A 127 9.88 3.27 -9.32
CA ILE A 127 8.64 3.15 -8.55
C ILE A 127 8.49 4.35 -7.62
N VAL A 128 9.54 4.69 -6.85
CA VAL A 128 9.53 5.86 -5.94
C VAL A 128 9.20 7.15 -6.69
N ARG A 129 9.78 7.35 -7.88
CA ARG A 129 9.48 8.50 -8.74
C ARG A 129 8.04 8.51 -9.22
N ALA A 130 7.52 7.37 -9.68
CA ALA A 130 6.13 7.28 -10.14
C ALA A 130 5.15 7.55 -8.98
N PHE A 131 5.42 7.05 -7.78
CA PHE A 131 4.70 7.43 -6.58
C PHE A 131 4.83 8.93 -6.32
N GLY A 132 6.05 9.48 -6.38
CA GLY A 132 6.28 10.90 -6.18
C GLY A 132 5.46 11.76 -7.15
N ASP A 133 5.46 11.43 -8.43
CA ASP A 133 4.75 12.20 -9.45
C ASP A 133 3.23 12.15 -9.25
N VAL A 134 2.67 10.95 -9.01
CA VAL A 134 1.23 10.78 -8.76
C VAL A 134 0.81 11.46 -7.46
N LEU A 135 1.56 11.26 -6.37
CA LEU A 135 1.16 11.79 -5.07
C LEU A 135 1.30 13.31 -4.98
N ARG A 136 2.19 13.94 -5.75
CA ARG A 136 2.19 15.41 -5.91
C ARG A 136 0.87 15.90 -6.48
N VAL A 137 0.37 15.22 -7.51
CA VAL A 137 -0.91 15.59 -8.15
C VAL A 137 -2.08 15.33 -7.20
N VAL A 138 -2.14 14.16 -6.57
CA VAL A 138 -3.24 13.79 -5.65
C VAL A 138 -3.30 14.74 -4.45
N LEU A 139 -2.17 15.00 -3.79
CA LEU A 139 -2.11 15.90 -2.64
C LEU A 139 -2.35 17.36 -3.02
N GLY A 140 -1.80 17.79 -4.16
CA GLY A 140 -2.03 19.13 -4.69
C GLY A 140 -3.49 19.37 -5.04
N LEU A 141 -4.13 18.39 -5.69
CA LEU A 141 -5.55 18.44 -6.02
C LEU A 141 -6.42 18.41 -4.74
N SER A 142 -6.10 17.54 -3.79
CA SER A 142 -6.79 17.46 -2.49
C SER A 142 -6.75 18.80 -1.76
N LEU A 143 -5.57 19.38 -1.60
CA LEU A 143 -5.43 20.68 -0.93
C LEU A 143 -6.09 21.80 -1.74
N GLY A 144 -5.94 21.79 -3.07
CA GLY A 144 -6.55 22.80 -3.96
C GLY A 144 -8.08 22.81 -3.87
N ILE A 145 -8.71 21.63 -3.88
CA ILE A 145 -10.17 21.50 -3.76
C ILE A 145 -10.65 21.92 -2.35
N GLU A 146 -9.91 21.58 -1.30
CA GLU A 146 -10.25 22.00 0.07
C GLU A 146 -10.12 23.52 0.25
N VAL A 147 -9.10 24.16 -0.33
CA VAL A 147 -8.96 25.63 -0.35
C VAL A 147 -10.09 26.26 -1.15
N PHE A 148 -10.41 25.70 -2.32
CA PHE A 148 -11.49 26.20 -3.15
C PHE A 148 -12.85 26.10 -2.45
N SER A 149 -13.17 24.95 -1.86
CA SER A 149 -14.42 24.70 -1.16
C SER A 149 -14.53 25.48 0.14
N GLY A 150 -13.50 25.43 1.01
CA GLY A 150 -13.60 25.95 2.38
C GLY A 150 -13.17 27.42 2.55
N ILE A 151 -12.42 28.01 1.58
CA ILE A 151 -11.94 29.41 1.69
C ILE A 151 -12.53 30.28 0.62
N LEU A 152 -12.58 29.81 -0.65
CA LEU A 152 -13.01 30.67 -1.76
C LEU A 152 -14.52 30.73 -1.94
N ILE A 153 -15.20 29.56 -1.81
CA ILE A 153 -16.66 29.46 -1.99
C ILE A 153 -17.40 29.39 -0.66
N ASP A 154 -16.71 28.97 0.40
CA ASP A 154 -17.31 28.68 1.72
C ASP A 154 -18.53 27.73 1.60
N HIS A 155 -18.40 26.69 0.75
CA HIS A 155 -19.48 25.76 0.48
C HIS A 155 -18.95 24.32 0.31
N PRO A 156 -19.59 23.32 0.93
CA PRO A 156 -19.20 21.92 0.75
C PRO A 156 -19.43 21.46 -0.68
N LEU A 157 -18.62 20.52 -1.17
CA LEU A 157 -18.78 19.85 -2.44
C LEU A 157 -19.16 18.37 -2.23
N PRO A 158 -20.44 18.06 -1.93
CA PRO A 158 -20.87 16.72 -1.49
C PRO A 158 -20.61 15.63 -2.53
N PHE A 159 -20.66 15.98 -3.83
CA PHE A 159 -20.42 15.03 -4.91
C PHE A 159 -18.95 14.53 -4.94
N LEU A 160 -18.01 15.29 -4.39
CA LEU A 160 -16.60 14.90 -4.22
C LEU A 160 -16.31 14.39 -2.81
N GLY A 161 -17.26 14.45 -1.88
CA GLY A 161 -17.03 14.12 -0.48
C GLY A 161 -16.26 15.18 0.31
N VAL A 162 -16.11 16.40 -0.24
CA VAL A 162 -15.37 17.52 0.36
C VAL A 162 -16.31 18.34 1.22
N HIS A 163 -15.96 18.49 2.50
CA HIS A 163 -16.82 19.17 3.47
C HIS A 163 -16.59 20.68 3.59
N GLY A 164 -15.53 21.23 2.96
CA GLY A 164 -15.19 22.65 3.04
C GLY A 164 -14.76 23.11 4.44
N ALA A 165 -14.28 22.16 5.27
CA ALA A 165 -13.96 22.41 6.68
C ALA A 165 -12.70 23.27 6.88
N LEU A 166 -11.92 23.57 5.85
CA LEU A 166 -10.67 24.31 5.98
C LEU A 166 -10.89 25.74 6.46
N GLY A 167 -11.99 26.39 6.07
CA GLY A 167 -12.35 27.74 6.51
C GLY A 167 -12.59 27.86 8.02
N THR A 168 -13.04 26.78 8.64
CA THR A 168 -13.25 26.66 10.10
C THR A 168 -12.10 25.95 10.82
N LEU A 169 -10.95 25.78 10.17
CA LEU A 169 -9.81 25.00 10.67
C LEU A 169 -10.19 23.55 11.04
N GLY A 170 -11.21 22.99 10.39
CA GLY A 170 -11.61 21.59 10.54
C GLY A 170 -10.72 20.62 9.77
N PRO A 171 -10.86 19.32 10.03
CA PRO A 171 -10.06 18.28 9.35
C PRO A 171 -10.43 18.19 7.87
N ILE A 172 -9.41 18.02 7.02
CA ILE A 172 -9.57 17.83 5.59
C ILE A 172 -9.53 16.34 5.21
N SER A 173 -10.26 15.97 4.16
CA SER A 173 -10.20 14.66 3.49
C SER A 173 -9.76 14.76 2.02
N GLY A 174 -9.82 15.92 1.43
CA GLY A 174 -9.46 16.16 0.03
C GLY A 174 -10.29 15.30 -0.93
N ILE A 175 -9.61 14.62 -1.85
CA ILE A 175 -10.21 13.71 -2.82
C ILE A 175 -10.30 12.26 -2.32
N GLU A 176 -9.93 12.01 -1.08
CA GLU A 176 -9.99 10.68 -0.45
C GLU A 176 -11.29 10.49 0.37
N PRO A 177 -11.72 9.24 0.63
CA PRO A 177 -12.97 8.99 1.33
C PRO A 177 -12.95 9.42 2.80
N SER A 178 -11.77 9.52 3.39
CA SER A 178 -11.59 9.90 4.79
C SER A 178 -10.30 10.70 5.01
N ARG A 179 -10.27 11.45 6.13
CA ARG A 179 -9.05 12.14 6.58
C ARG A 179 -7.88 11.19 6.86
N ASP A 180 -8.19 9.98 7.33
CA ASP A 180 -7.19 8.96 7.66
C ASP A 180 -6.56 8.40 6.37
N GLU A 181 -7.34 8.24 5.30
CA GLU A 181 -6.83 7.83 3.99
C GLU A 181 -6.00 8.91 3.31
N LEU A 182 -6.46 10.17 3.30
CA LEU A 182 -5.64 11.29 2.83
C LEU A 182 -4.32 11.35 3.60
N GLY A 183 -4.38 11.15 4.92
CA GLY A 183 -3.19 11.11 5.77
C GLY A 183 -2.23 9.98 5.41
N LEU A 184 -2.73 8.76 5.12
CA LEU A 184 -1.91 7.63 4.66
C LEU A 184 -1.25 7.94 3.31
N VAL A 185 -2.01 8.47 2.35
CA VAL A 185 -1.50 8.90 1.04
C VAL A 185 -0.41 9.97 1.21
N ALA A 186 -0.64 10.96 2.09
CA ALA A 186 0.33 12.01 2.40
C ALA A 186 1.58 11.45 3.10
N LEU A 187 1.44 10.48 4.00
CA LEU A 187 2.57 9.84 4.70
C LEU A 187 3.44 9.02 3.73
N ILE A 188 2.83 8.23 2.84
CA ILE A 188 3.55 7.50 1.79
C ILE A 188 4.19 8.49 0.80
N GLY A 189 3.51 9.60 0.51
CA GLY A 189 4.06 10.74 -0.25
C GLY A 189 5.32 11.30 0.42
N ALA A 190 5.26 11.62 1.71
CA ALA A 190 6.41 12.12 2.46
C ALA A 190 7.61 11.16 2.43
N ILE A 191 7.37 9.84 2.58
CA ILE A 191 8.41 8.81 2.47
C ILE A 191 9.03 8.80 1.06
N SER A 192 8.19 8.91 0.02
CA SER A 192 8.64 8.93 -1.37
C SER A 192 9.45 10.19 -1.68
N PHE A 193 8.96 11.36 -1.30
CA PHE A 193 9.64 12.66 -1.50
C PHE A 193 10.95 12.76 -0.70
N ALA A 194 10.98 12.22 0.53
CA ALA A 194 12.22 12.12 1.31
C ALA A 194 13.25 11.21 0.63
N THR A 195 12.80 10.12 0.02
CA THR A 195 13.67 9.22 -0.74
C THR A 195 14.19 9.89 -2.00
N GLU A 196 13.34 10.61 -2.75
CA GLU A 196 13.75 11.40 -3.92
C GLU A 196 14.77 12.49 -3.55
N TYR A 197 14.52 13.22 -2.46
CA TYR A 197 15.45 14.24 -1.94
C TYR A 197 16.82 13.65 -1.64
N ARG A 198 16.86 12.48 -0.98
CA ARG A 198 18.12 11.83 -0.60
C ARG A 198 18.85 11.19 -1.79
N THR A 199 18.13 10.69 -2.76
CA THR A 199 18.71 10.11 -3.99
C THR A 199 19.04 11.16 -5.04
N ARG A 200 18.62 12.42 -4.84
CA ARG A 200 18.74 13.51 -5.81
C ARG A 200 18.12 13.15 -7.16
N SER A 201 17.07 12.36 -7.15
CA SER A 201 16.41 11.89 -8.37
C SER A 201 15.51 12.96 -8.99
N VAL A 202 15.18 14.01 -8.23
CA VAL A 202 14.37 15.17 -8.61
C VAL A 202 15.09 16.46 -8.13
N PRO A 203 14.87 17.62 -8.74
CA PRO A 203 15.42 18.89 -8.27
C PRO A 203 15.12 19.13 -6.79
N ARG A 204 16.09 19.67 -6.05
CA ARG A 204 15.96 19.86 -4.60
C ARG A 204 14.74 20.70 -4.22
N LEU A 205 14.48 21.77 -4.97
CA LEU A 205 13.33 22.64 -4.73
C LEU A 205 12.02 21.86 -4.84
N THR A 206 11.85 21.08 -5.90
CA THR A 206 10.67 20.24 -6.09
C THR A 206 10.48 19.26 -4.93
N SER A 207 11.56 18.58 -4.51
CA SER A 207 11.49 17.64 -3.37
C SER A 207 11.11 18.33 -2.06
N VAL A 208 11.66 19.53 -1.79
CA VAL A 208 11.35 20.30 -0.58
C VAL A 208 9.89 20.77 -0.61
N LEU A 209 9.43 21.34 -1.72
CA LEU A 209 8.04 21.76 -1.86
C LEU A 209 7.07 20.59 -1.71
N SER A 210 7.42 19.43 -2.27
CA SER A 210 6.62 18.20 -2.12
C SER A 210 6.57 17.71 -0.66
N LEU A 211 7.68 17.78 0.08
CA LEU A 211 7.71 17.46 1.50
C LEU A 211 6.87 18.44 2.33
N VAL A 212 6.92 19.73 2.00
CA VAL A 212 6.06 20.73 2.65
C VAL A 212 4.59 20.44 2.36
N LEU A 213 4.23 20.15 1.11
CA LEU A 213 2.86 19.77 0.72
C LEU A 213 2.36 18.55 1.50
N ALA A 214 3.17 17.46 1.55
CA ALA A 214 2.80 16.26 2.29
C ALA A 214 2.69 16.54 3.80
N GLY A 215 3.62 17.27 4.38
CA GLY A 215 3.58 17.69 5.78
C GLY A 215 2.36 18.54 6.11
N LEU A 216 2.00 19.47 5.24
CA LEU A 216 0.80 20.29 5.39
C LEU A 216 -0.47 19.43 5.36
N CYS A 217 -0.58 18.51 4.38
CA CYS A 217 -1.72 17.58 4.33
C CYS A 217 -1.80 16.73 5.60
N ILE A 218 -0.68 16.14 6.08
CA ILE A 218 -0.65 15.36 7.32
C ILE A 218 -1.19 16.17 8.51
N VAL A 219 -0.77 17.42 8.65
CA VAL A 219 -1.23 18.28 9.75
C VAL A 219 -2.71 18.64 9.61
N LEU A 220 -3.14 19.01 8.41
CA LEU A 220 -4.52 19.43 8.15
C LEU A 220 -5.55 18.28 8.22
N THR A 221 -5.13 17.02 8.06
CA THR A 221 -6.03 15.88 8.30
C THR A 221 -6.44 15.77 9.76
N GLN A 222 -5.68 16.34 10.69
CA GLN A 222 -5.91 16.24 12.15
C GLN A 222 -6.20 14.81 12.61
N SER A 223 -5.60 13.82 11.94
CA SER A 223 -5.77 12.42 12.29
C SER A 223 -4.78 11.98 13.35
N PRO A 224 -5.25 11.53 14.54
CA PRO A 224 -4.38 10.99 15.58
C PRO A 224 -3.61 9.75 15.12
N VAL A 225 -4.26 8.91 14.29
CA VAL A 225 -3.67 7.68 13.74
C VAL A 225 -2.47 8.03 12.86
N ILE A 226 -2.66 9.00 11.95
CA ILE A 226 -1.62 9.42 11.02
C ILE A 226 -0.50 10.17 11.73
N ALA A 227 -0.81 11.03 12.69
CA ALA A 227 0.19 11.72 13.49
C ALA A 227 1.09 10.72 14.24
N PHE A 228 0.49 9.71 14.87
CA PHE A 228 1.24 8.63 15.52
C PHE A 228 2.08 7.84 14.52
N ALA A 229 1.49 7.44 13.39
CA ALA A 229 2.20 6.70 12.34
C ALA A 229 3.38 7.51 11.77
N ALA A 230 3.22 8.81 11.57
CA ALA A 230 4.29 9.70 11.08
C ALA A 230 5.48 9.75 12.05
N VAL A 231 5.22 9.86 13.34
CA VAL A 231 6.27 9.83 14.39
C VAL A 231 7.02 8.49 14.35
N VAL A 232 6.31 7.36 14.33
CA VAL A 232 6.94 6.03 14.31
C VAL A 232 7.70 5.79 13.02
N VAL A 233 7.19 6.23 11.87
CA VAL A 233 7.91 6.18 10.58
C VAL A 233 9.18 7.01 10.62
N ALA A 234 9.15 8.20 11.23
CA ALA A 234 10.35 9.02 11.41
C ALA A 234 11.40 8.31 12.29
N ILE A 235 10.97 7.71 13.39
CA ILE A 235 11.84 6.91 14.27
C ILE A 235 12.42 5.70 13.51
N ALA A 236 11.59 4.98 12.75
CA ALA A 236 12.02 3.85 11.93
C ALA A 236 13.03 4.28 10.85
N ALA A 237 12.83 5.43 10.22
CA ALA A 237 13.79 6.00 9.28
C ALA A 237 15.13 6.30 9.96
N VAL A 238 15.12 6.95 11.13
CA VAL A 238 16.34 7.21 11.92
C VAL A 238 17.02 5.89 12.30
N ALA A 239 16.27 4.87 12.73
CA ALA A 239 16.79 3.55 13.05
C ALA A 239 17.46 2.87 11.83
N ILE A 240 16.84 2.90 10.66
CA ILE A 240 17.41 2.38 9.42
C ILE A 240 18.72 3.11 9.08
N TYR A 241 18.75 4.44 9.21
CA TYR A 241 19.95 5.23 8.93
C TYR A 241 21.08 4.97 9.94
N SER A 242 20.75 4.78 11.21
CA SER A 242 21.73 4.43 12.24
C SER A 242 22.34 3.06 11.99
N LEU A 243 21.50 2.04 11.66
CA LEU A 243 21.95 0.69 11.33
C LEU A 243 22.93 0.65 10.15
N ARG A 244 22.79 1.55 9.18
CA ARG A 244 23.72 1.67 8.04
C ARG A 244 25.10 2.19 8.40
N ARG A 245 25.21 2.96 9.46
CA ARG A 245 26.49 3.52 9.97
C ARG A 245 27.23 2.56 10.88
N VAL A 246 26.53 1.54 11.39
CA VAL A 246 27.11 0.55 12.31
C VAL A 246 27.92 -0.50 11.54
N ARG A 247 29.07 -0.89 12.09
CA ARG A 247 29.92 -1.98 11.57
C ARG A 247 29.13 -3.28 11.50
N ALA A 248 29.41 -4.11 10.48
CA ALA A 248 28.67 -5.36 10.20
C ALA A 248 28.58 -6.29 11.42
N GLU A 249 29.67 -6.35 12.24
CA GLU A 249 29.78 -7.19 13.44
C GLU A 249 28.77 -6.82 14.53
N ARG A 250 28.51 -5.51 14.72
CA ARG A 250 27.60 -5.00 15.75
C ARG A 250 26.16 -4.83 15.26
N ARG A 251 25.89 -5.04 13.96
CA ARG A 251 24.59 -4.78 13.35
C ARG A 251 23.48 -5.63 13.95
N ARG A 252 23.76 -6.90 14.29
CA ARG A 252 22.79 -7.78 14.97
C ARG A 252 22.41 -7.23 16.34
N ALA A 253 23.39 -6.83 17.15
CA ALA A 253 23.12 -6.24 18.47
C ALA A 253 22.26 -4.97 18.37
N TRP A 254 22.54 -4.09 17.41
CA TRP A 254 21.73 -2.92 17.14
C TRP A 254 20.31 -3.24 16.66
N GLN A 255 20.11 -4.30 15.88
CA GLN A 255 18.77 -4.76 15.51
C GLN A 255 17.95 -5.18 16.73
N PHE A 256 18.57 -5.89 17.70
CA PHE A 256 17.92 -6.22 18.96
C PHE A 256 17.61 -4.98 19.81
N VAL A 257 18.50 -3.98 19.84
CA VAL A 257 18.23 -2.71 20.52
C VAL A 257 17.04 -1.98 19.90
N VAL A 258 16.97 -1.89 18.57
CA VAL A 258 15.83 -1.29 17.85
C VAL A 258 14.55 -2.06 18.14
N LEU A 259 14.58 -3.39 18.13
CA LEU A 259 13.44 -4.23 18.48
C LEU A 259 13.00 -4.01 19.94
N ALA A 260 13.94 -3.96 20.88
CA ALA A 260 13.64 -3.69 22.28
C ALA A 260 12.99 -2.31 22.46
N ILE A 261 13.52 -1.28 21.79
CA ILE A 261 12.93 0.07 21.80
C ILE A 261 11.51 0.05 21.21
N ALA A 262 11.27 -0.71 20.14
CA ALA A 262 9.95 -0.84 19.54
C ALA A 262 8.97 -1.52 20.52
N ILE A 263 9.38 -2.61 21.18
CA ILE A 263 8.56 -3.32 22.18
C ILE A 263 8.24 -2.39 23.36
N VAL A 264 9.24 -1.68 23.89
CA VAL A 264 9.05 -0.72 24.98
C VAL A 264 8.13 0.42 24.54
N GLY A 265 8.30 0.93 23.32
CA GLY A 265 7.43 1.95 22.75
C GLY A 265 5.96 1.50 22.66
N ILE A 266 5.71 0.27 22.19
CA ILE A 266 4.37 -0.32 22.15
C ILE A 266 3.79 -0.47 23.57
N ALA A 267 4.56 -0.95 24.53
CA ALA A 267 4.14 -1.07 25.91
C ALA A 267 3.80 0.30 26.52
N LEU A 268 4.64 1.31 26.27
CA LEU A 268 4.41 2.69 26.75
C LEU A 268 3.15 3.30 26.12
N THR A 269 2.89 3.08 24.83
CA THR A 269 1.64 3.55 24.20
C THR A 269 0.41 2.88 24.80
N GLY A 270 0.50 1.61 25.18
CA GLY A 270 -0.54 0.92 25.93
C GLY A 270 -0.81 1.52 27.33
N ILE A 271 0.25 1.85 28.06
CA ILE A 271 0.16 2.47 29.40
C ILE A 271 -0.34 3.91 29.29
N LEU A 272 0.19 4.69 28.34
CA LEU A 272 -0.12 6.10 28.14
C LEU A 272 -1.36 6.34 27.25
N ARG A 273 -2.13 5.29 26.95
CA ARG A 273 -3.29 5.40 26.06
C ARG A 273 -4.28 6.50 26.48
N ALA A 274 -4.62 6.60 27.76
CA ALA A 274 -5.61 7.56 28.26
C ALA A 274 -5.16 9.04 28.10
N PRO A 275 -3.94 9.45 28.45
CA PRO A 275 -3.46 10.80 28.17
C PRO A 275 -3.31 11.08 26.67
N ILE A 276 -2.89 10.10 25.85
CA ILE A 276 -2.78 10.25 24.38
C ILE A 276 -4.16 10.51 23.77
N ILE A 277 -5.19 9.72 24.15
CA ILE A 277 -6.56 9.88 23.69
C ILE A 277 -7.11 11.29 24.03
N ARG A 278 -6.85 11.76 25.25
CA ARG A 278 -7.27 13.10 25.69
C ARG A 278 -6.55 14.21 24.92
N LEU A 279 -5.26 14.07 24.68
CA LEU A 279 -4.46 15.04 23.93
C LEU A 279 -4.97 15.27 22.52
N PHE A 280 -5.42 14.20 21.86
CA PHE A 280 -5.93 14.25 20.48
C PHE A 280 -7.45 14.44 20.39
N ASN A 281 -8.14 14.63 21.52
CA ASN A 281 -9.61 14.76 21.60
C ASN A 281 -10.34 13.64 20.82
N ALA A 282 -9.82 12.41 20.91
CA ALA A 282 -10.20 11.26 20.08
C ALA A 282 -11.27 10.36 20.75
N THR A 283 -11.89 10.78 21.86
CA THR A 283 -12.81 9.96 22.66
C THR A 283 -13.99 9.45 21.84
N GLY A 284 -14.73 10.31 21.17
CA GLY A 284 -15.92 9.90 20.40
C GLY A 284 -15.61 9.01 19.19
N THR A 285 -14.45 9.20 18.56
CA THR A 285 -14.00 8.33 17.45
C THR A 285 -13.57 6.96 17.95
N LEU A 286 -12.95 6.91 19.12
CA LEU A 286 -12.56 5.65 19.78
C LEU A 286 -13.74 4.84 20.26
N ASP A 287 -14.73 5.48 20.88
CA ASP A 287 -15.95 4.83 21.37
C ASP A 287 -16.68 4.14 20.21
N TYR A 288 -16.85 4.85 19.08
CA TYR A 288 -17.42 4.26 17.86
C TYR A 288 -16.64 3.03 17.38
N ARG A 289 -15.29 3.10 17.34
CA ARG A 289 -14.45 1.97 16.91
C ARG A 289 -14.57 0.78 17.86
N VAL A 290 -14.55 1.03 19.18
CA VAL A 290 -14.67 -0.02 20.20
C VAL A 290 -16.02 -0.71 20.11
N ASP A 291 -17.10 0.02 19.90
CA ASP A 291 -18.43 -0.56 19.75
C ASP A 291 -18.57 -1.36 18.46
N LEU A 292 -18.03 -0.87 17.35
CA LEU A 292 -17.94 -1.61 16.10
C LEU A 292 -17.13 -2.90 16.27
N TRP A 293 -15.96 -2.84 16.92
CA TRP A 293 -15.12 -4.00 17.15
C TRP A 293 -15.78 -5.05 18.02
N ARG A 294 -16.54 -4.67 19.05
CA ARG A 294 -17.34 -5.62 19.87
C ARG A 294 -18.35 -6.37 19.02
N GLN A 295 -19.06 -5.68 18.14
CA GLN A 295 -20.02 -6.30 17.21
C GLN A 295 -19.32 -7.24 16.24
N VAL A 296 -18.20 -6.81 15.64
CA VAL A 296 -17.37 -7.63 14.75
C VAL A 296 -16.89 -8.90 15.45
N ILE A 297 -16.38 -8.79 16.68
CA ILE A 297 -15.90 -9.95 17.46
C ILE A 297 -17.04 -10.93 17.76
N THR A 298 -18.24 -10.43 18.03
CA THR A 298 -19.43 -11.28 18.21
C THR A 298 -19.76 -12.09 16.97
N LEU A 299 -19.69 -11.47 15.78
CA LEU A 299 -19.92 -12.15 14.50
C LEU A 299 -18.78 -13.10 14.10
N ILE A 300 -17.54 -12.79 14.46
CA ILE A 300 -16.40 -13.69 14.32
C ILE A 300 -16.62 -14.97 15.14
N GLY A 301 -17.21 -14.86 16.35
CA GLY A 301 -17.52 -16.00 17.19
C GLY A 301 -18.45 -17.03 16.55
N VAL A 302 -19.24 -16.66 15.56
CA VAL A 302 -20.12 -17.58 14.81
C VAL A 302 -19.33 -18.43 13.81
N ASN A 303 -18.38 -17.85 13.08
CA ASN A 303 -17.55 -18.53 12.07
C ASN A 303 -16.06 -18.25 12.30
N PRO A 304 -15.44 -18.67 13.40
CA PRO A 304 -14.10 -18.23 13.79
C PRO A 304 -12.98 -18.76 12.90
N LEU A 305 -13.14 -19.95 12.32
CA LEU A 305 -12.08 -20.62 11.56
C LEU A 305 -11.99 -20.16 10.09
N GLN A 306 -13.11 -20.09 9.40
CA GLN A 306 -13.18 -19.83 7.96
C GLN A 306 -13.71 -18.46 7.59
N GLY A 307 -14.35 -17.76 8.56
CA GLY A 307 -14.99 -16.47 8.32
C GLY A 307 -16.26 -16.57 7.47
N TRP A 308 -16.75 -15.42 7.01
CA TRP A 308 -17.99 -15.29 6.26
C TRP A 308 -17.81 -15.30 4.73
N GLY A 309 -16.60 -15.26 4.22
CA GLY A 309 -16.26 -15.14 2.81
C GLY A 309 -15.77 -13.73 2.46
N TRP A 310 -14.78 -13.67 1.56
CA TRP A 310 -14.13 -12.42 1.15
C TRP A 310 -15.02 -11.57 0.23
N ILE A 311 -15.31 -10.34 0.64
CA ILE A 311 -16.03 -9.37 -0.21
C ILE A 311 -15.23 -8.08 -0.44
N GLY A 312 -14.12 -7.90 0.26
CA GLY A 312 -13.41 -6.62 0.30
C GLY A 312 -14.18 -5.59 1.14
N ALA A 313 -14.54 -4.45 0.56
CA ALA A 313 -15.37 -3.44 1.22
C ALA A 313 -16.77 -3.99 1.53
N TRP A 314 -17.26 -3.70 2.75
CA TRP A 314 -18.53 -4.24 3.23
C TRP A 314 -19.73 -3.67 2.47
N ARG A 315 -20.68 -4.53 2.22
CA ARG A 315 -21.97 -4.16 1.61
C ARG A 315 -23.05 -4.19 2.68
N THR A 316 -23.59 -3.04 3.00
CA THR A 316 -24.65 -2.89 4.02
C THR A 316 -25.94 -3.66 3.72
N SER A 317 -26.11 -4.14 2.48
CA SER A 317 -27.24 -4.97 2.05
C SER A 317 -27.06 -6.46 2.30
N ILE A 318 -25.87 -6.92 2.73
CA ILE A 318 -25.51 -8.33 2.87
C ILE A 318 -25.23 -8.66 4.32
N PHE A 319 -25.92 -9.71 4.86
CA PHE A 319 -25.56 -10.26 6.17
C PHE A 319 -24.21 -11.02 6.07
N PRO A 320 -23.29 -10.88 7.06
CA PRO A 320 -23.42 -10.25 8.37
C PRO A 320 -23.16 -8.73 8.40
N PHE A 321 -22.69 -8.13 7.32
CA PHE A 321 -22.27 -6.72 7.28
C PHE A 321 -23.44 -5.75 7.48
N SER A 322 -24.66 -6.13 7.07
CA SER A 322 -25.89 -5.37 7.33
C SER A 322 -26.20 -5.21 8.82
N ALA A 323 -25.76 -6.16 9.65
CA ALA A 323 -25.96 -6.11 11.10
C ALA A 323 -24.95 -5.16 11.81
N LEU A 324 -23.85 -4.81 11.15
CA LEU A 324 -22.80 -3.93 11.68
C LEU A 324 -23.07 -2.44 11.46
N SER A 325 -24.15 -2.11 10.77
CA SER A 325 -24.57 -0.71 10.52
C SER A 325 -25.26 -0.13 11.76
N ALA A 326 -24.52 -0.01 12.86
CA ALA A 326 -25.09 0.33 14.16
C ALA A 326 -25.65 1.77 14.27
N THR A 327 -25.30 2.66 13.34
CA THR A 327 -25.84 4.02 13.31
C THR A 327 -26.25 4.38 11.88
N PRO A 328 -27.52 4.74 11.65
CA PRO A 328 -28.00 5.15 10.33
C PRO A 328 -27.21 6.30 9.70
N ALA A 329 -26.56 7.12 10.55
CA ALA A 329 -25.78 8.28 10.12
C ALA A 329 -24.39 7.94 9.55
N ARG A 330 -23.85 6.75 9.80
CA ARG A 330 -22.51 6.35 9.36
C ARG A 330 -22.44 4.83 9.14
N PRO A 331 -22.85 4.35 7.96
CA PRO A 331 -22.72 2.94 7.62
C PRO A 331 -21.23 2.55 7.64
N ALA A 332 -20.91 1.44 8.32
CA ALA A 332 -19.56 0.90 8.32
C ALA A 332 -19.32 0.14 7.00
N ASP A 333 -18.27 0.49 6.28
CA ASP A 333 -17.78 -0.17 5.06
C ASP A 333 -16.60 -1.09 5.32
N SER A 334 -16.10 -1.10 6.55
CA SER A 334 -14.98 -1.91 7.02
C SER A 334 -14.96 -2.00 8.55
N ALA A 335 -14.11 -2.89 9.10
CA ALA A 335 -13.91 -2.99 10.55
C ALA A 335 -13.09 -1.82 11.13
N LEU A 336 -12.61 -0.88 10.35
CA LEU A 336 -11.62 0.12 10.75
C LEU A 336 -10.43 -0.52 11.51
N ASN A 337 -10.07 -1.73 11.12
CA ASN A 337 -8.93 -2.51 11.59
C ASN A 337 -8.76 -3.69 10.63
N ALA A 338 -7.70 -3.68 9.85
CA ALA A 338 -7.48 -4.67 8.80
C ALA A 338 -7.41 -6.12 9.32
N PHE A 339 -6.92 -6.33 10.54
CA PHE A 339 -6.82 -7.67 11.12
C PHE A 339 -8.19 -8.23 11.52
N LEU A 340 -9.05 -7.39 12.12
CA LEU A 340 -10.42 -7.77 12.41
C LEU A 340 -11.26 -7.97 11.15
N ASP A 341 -11.01 -7.16 10.14
CA ASP A 341 -11.67 -7.28 8.84
C ASP A 341 -11.34 -8.60 8.15
N VAL A 342 -10.05 -8.95 8.10
CA VAL A 342 -9.59 -10.24 7.58
C VAL A 342 -10.15 -11.39 8.42
N TRP A 343 -10.21 -11.25 9.77
CA TRP A 343 -10.76 -12.29 10.65
C TRP A 343 -12.24 -12.53 10.38
N LEU A 344 -13.02 -11.47 10.27
CA LEU A 344 -14.45 -11.57 9.95
C LEU A 344 -14.66 -12.26 8.59
N GLN A 345 -13.91 -11.86 7.56
CA GLN A 345 -14.13 -12.34 6.22
C GLN A 345 -13.49 -13.71 5.94
N LEU A 346 -12.28 -13.99 6.44
CA LEU A 346 -11.47 -15.16 6.09
C LEU A 346 -11.14 -16.07 7.29
N GLY A 347 -11.63 -15.73 8.48
CA GLY A 347 -11.38 -16.49 9.70
C GLY A 347 -9.94 -16.41 10.19
N VAL A 348 -9.63 -17.20 11.23
CA VAL A 348 -8.28 -17.25 11.83
C VAL A 348 -7.21 -17.68 10.83
N ILE A 349 -7.54 -18.57 9.89
CA ILE A 349 -6.59 -19.02 8.85
C ILE A 349 -6.19 -17.83 7.97
N GLY A 350 -7.17 -17.01 7.54
CA GLY A 350 -6.91 -15.78 6.80
C GLY A 350 -6.01 -14.81 7.57
N VAL A 351 -6.24 -14.63 8.87
CA VAL A 351 -5.41 -13.77 9.74
C VAL A 351 -3.98 -14.28 9.83
N ILE A 352 -3.77 -15.58 10.03
CA ILE A 352 -2.44 -16.18 10.09
C ILE A 352 -1.68 -15.96 8.78
N LEU A 353 -2.34 -16.17 7.63
CA LEU A 353 -1.76 -15.93 6.31
C LEU A 353 -1.44 -14.44 6.10
N PHE A 354 -2.33 -13.54 6.52
CA PHE A 354 -2.14 -12.10 6.41
C PHE A 354 -0.98 -11.60 7.28
N ILE A 355 -0.94 -12.00 8.56
CA ILE A 355 0.17 -11.66 9.47
C ILE A 355 1.48 -12.25 8.96
N GLY A 356 1.47 -13.49 8.48
CA GLY A 356 2.65 -14.13 7.89
C GLY A 356 3.16 -13.38 6.65
N MET A 357 2.25 -12.92 5.79
CA MET A 357 2.57 -12.13 4.60
C MET A 357 3.18 -10.78 4.96
N ILE A 358 2.56 -10.04 5.90
CA ILE A 358 3.07 -8.76 6.41
C ILE A 358 4.43 -8.95 7.08
N GLY A 359 4.56 -9.94 7.97
CA GLY A 359 5.80 -10.21 8.71
C GLY A 359 6.96 -10.56 7.79
N LEU A 360 6.74 -11.40 6.78
CA LEU A 360 7.77 -11.74 5.79
C LEU A 360 8.17 -10.54 4.93
N ALA A 361 7.20 -9.75 4.45
CA ALA A 361 7.46 -8.56 3.67
C ALA A 361 8.25 -7.52 4.48
N PHE A 362 7.83 -7.26 5.72
CA PHE A 362 8.49 -6.33 6.63
C PHE A 362 9.92 -6.76 6.96
N THR A 363 10.11 -8.01 7.40
CA THR A 363 11.43 -8.53 7.78
C THR A 363 12.41 -8.45 6.62
N ARG A 364 12.00 -8.87 5.42
CA ARG A 364 12.85 -8.80 4.22
C ARG A 364 13.19 -7.35 3.84
N SER A 365 12.18 -6.47 3.82
CA SER A 365 12.39 -5.04 3.51
C SER A 365 13.30 -4.37 4.52
N TRP A 366 13.14 -4.68 5.81
CA TRP A 366 13.97 -4.15 6.90
C TRP A 366 15.43 -4.59 6.79
N LEU A 367 15.66 -5.88 6.54
CA LEU A 367 16.99 -6.43 6.33
C LEU A 367 17.68 -5.80 5.11
N LEU A 368 16.96 -5.64 4.00
CA LEU A 368 17.46 -4.95 2.81
C LEU A 368 17.81 -3.49 3.09
N ALA A 369 16.90 -2.78 3.77
CA ALA A 369 17.10 -1.40 4.16
C ALA A 369 18.36 -1.19 5.00
N GLY A 370 18.67 -2.11 5.91
CA GLY A 370 19.86 -2.07 6.76
C GLY A 370 21.15 -2.54 6.08
N SER A 371 21.08 -3.45 5.09
CA SER A 371 22.26 -4.09 4.49
C SER A 371 22.74 -3.42 3.21
N ARG A 372 21.85 -2.90 2.39
CA ARG A 372 22.17 -2.31 1.08
C ARG A 372 22.66 -0.86 1.23
N ARG A 373 23.66 -0.44 0.42
CA ARG A 373 24.18 0.94 0.41
C ARG A 373 23.19 1.98 -0.08
N SER A 374 22.36 1.62 -1.07
CA SER A 374 21.39 2.57 -1.66
C SER A 374 20.24 2.88 -0.69
N VAL A 375 19.93 4.17 -0.56
CA VAL A 375 18.83 4.69 0.29
C VAL A 375 17.45 4.23 -0.21
N VAL A 376 17.33 3.92 -1.49
CA VAL A 376 16.08 3.49 -2.13
C VAL A 376 15.47 2.27 -1.43
N TYR A 377 16.32 1.36 -0.92
CA TYR A 377 15.85 0.17 -0.19
C TYR A 377 15.22 0.48 1.18
N ALA A 378 15.32 1.74 1.67
CA ALA A 378 14.58 2.17 2.87
C ALA A 378 13.11 2.45 2.57
N TRP A 379 12.76 2.77 1.32
CA TRP A 379 11.39 3.11 0.94
C TRP A 379 10.39 1.99 1.24
N PRO A 380 10.57 0.72 0.79
CA PRO A 380 9.62 -0.35 1.11
C PRO A 380 9.50 -0.60 2.63
N ALA A 381 10.61 -0.51 3.37
CA ALA A 381 10.59 -0.73 4.81
C ALA A 381 9.80 0.36 5.56
N ALA A 382 10.03 1.64 5.24
CA ALA A 382 9.31 2.76 5.85
C ALA A 382 7.82 2.76 5.47
N THR A 383 7.51 2.46 4.20
CA THR A 383 6.14 2.33 3.69
C THR A 383 5.39 1.20 4.40
N LEU A 384 6.02 0.04 4.61
CA LEU A 384 5.42 -1.06 5.35
C LEU A 384 5.18 -0.70 6.82
N VAL A 385 6.08 0.06 7.48
CA VAL A 385 5.82 0.59 8.83
C VAL A 385 4.56 1.45 8.84
N ALA A 386 4.41 2.37 7.88
CA ALA A 386 3.22 3.21 7.77
C ALA A 386 1.95 2.37 7.59
N LEU A 387 1.96 1.44 6.62
CA LEU A 387 0.82 0.58 6.33
C LEU A 387 0.43 -0.29 7.53
N ILE A 388 1.40 -0.91 8.23
CA ILE A 388 1.14 -1.76 9.40
C ILE A 388 0.51 -0.96 10.53
N LEU A 389 1.04 0.24 10.81
CA LEU A 389 0.51 1.07 11.89
C LEU A 389 -0.92 1.56 11.61
N VAL A 390 -1.15 2.03 10.38
CA VAL A 390 -2.50 2.46 9.97
C VAL A 390 -3.46 1.29 9.97
N SER A 391 -3.03 0.07 9.62
CA SER A 391 -3.86 -1.15 9.63
C SER A 391 -4.42 -1.54 11.00
N LEU A 392 -3.83 -1.04 12.09
CA LEU A 392 -4.36 -1.25 13.45
C LEU A 392 -5.61 -0.41 13.74
N ALA A 393 -5.83 0.63 12.95
CA ALA A 393 -6.91 1.59 13.15
C ALA A 393 -7.73 1.87 11.89
N GLU A 394 -7.34 1.32 10.73
CA GLU A 394 -8.02 1.44 9.44
C GLU A 394 -7.85 0.14 8.64
N SER A 395 -8.74 -0.09 7.67
CA SER A 395 -8.64 -1.25 6.77
C SER A 395 -8.00 -0.91 5.41
N SER A 396 -7.42 0.27 5.25
CA SER A 396 -6.89 0.84 4.00
C SER A 396 -5.88 -0.07 3.28
N ILE A 397 -5.11 -0.90 4.03
CA ILE A 397 -4.16 -1.87 3.44
C ILE A 397 -4.84 -2.95 2.59
N LEU A 398 -6.15 -3.17 2.77
CA LEU A 398 -6.93 -4.20 2.05
C LEU A 398 -7.53 -3.68 0.74
N PHE A 399 -7.46 -2.36 0.49
CA PHE A 399 -8.15 -1.71 -0.61
C PHE A 399 -7.16 -0.99 -1.54
N GLU A 400 -7.54 -0.78 -2.76
CA GLU A 400 -6.91 -0.07 -3.88
C GLU A 400 -5.45 0.37 -3.64
N PHE A 401 -5.25 1.61 -3.20
CA PHE A 401 -3.92 2.21 -3.01
C PHE A 401 -3.09 1.49 -1.95
N GLY A 402 -3.70 1.20 -0.80
CA GLY A 402 -3.04 0.52 0.32
C GLY A 402 -2.61 -0.90 -0.07
N TRP A 403 -3.52 -1.69 -0.66
CA TRP A 403 -3.25 -3.04 -1.11
C TRP A 403 -2.19 -3.08 -2.22
N MET A 404 -2.35 -2.23 -3.23
CA MET A 404 -1.39 -2.14 -4.33
C MET A 404 0.01 -1.79 -3.82
N THR A 405 0.12 -0.78 -2.96
CA THR A 405 1.40 -0.37 -2.34
C THR A 405 2.01 -1.48 -1.52
N PHE A 406 1.20 -2.20 -0.74
CA PHE A 406 1.62 -3.36 0.04
C PHE A 406 2.16 -4.48 -0.85
N VAL A 407 1.43 -4.85 -1.92
CA VAL A 407 1.86 -5.89 -2.86
C VAL A 407 3.17 -5.50 -3.57
N ILE A 408 3.32 -4.23 -3.98
CA ILE A 408 4.58 -3.73 -4.56
C ILE A 408 5.74 -3.93 -3.58
N CYS A 409 5.55 -3.59 -2.30
CA CYS A 409 6.57 -3.80 -1.27
C CYS A 409 6.90 -5.29 -1.07
N CYS A 410 5.88 -6.18 -1.05
CA CYS A 410 6.05 -7.63 -0.94
C CYS A 410 6.90 -8.20 -2.08
N VAL A 411 6.59 -7.80 -3.32
CA VAL A 411 7.29 -8.27 -4.52
C VAL A 411 8.73 -7.79 -4.52
N LYS A 412 8.97 -6.50 -4.26
CA LYS A 412 10.34 -5.94 -4.20
C LYS A 412 11.18 -6.59 -3.10
N ALA A 413 10.61 -6.82 -1.92
CA ALA A 413 11.28 -7.54 -0.84
C ALA A 413 11.62 -9.00 -1.22
N SER A 414 10.79 -9.65 -2.01
CA SER A 414 11.00 -11.03 -2.45
C SER A 414 12.07 -11.15 -3.53
N GLN A 415 12.10 -10.22 -4.50
CA GLN A 415 13.05 -10.23 -5.61
C GLN A 415 14.51 -10.08 -5.14
N GLU A 416 14.76 -9.21 -4.16
CA GLU A 416 16.10 -8.84 -3.70
C GLU A 416 16.71 -9.82 -2.68
N LEU A 417 15.90 -10.60 -1.94
CA LEU A 417 16.32 -11.59 -0.94
C LEU A 417 15.87 -13.02 -1.31
N SER A 418 15.93 -13.37 -2.58
CA SER A 418 15.66 -14.74 -2.98
C SER A 418 16.79 -15.66 -2.48
N TRP A 419 16.48 -16.66 -1.62
CA TRP A 419 17.40 -17.72 -1.19
C TRP A 419 18.05 -18.47 -2.37
N ARG A 420 17.38 -18.49 -3.53
CA ARG A 420 17.87 -19.09 -4.77
C ARG A 420 19.03 -18.30 -5.38
N THR A 421 19.09 -16.98 -5.20
CA THR A 421 20.27 -16.16 -5.59
C THR A 421 21.45 -16.40 -4.67
N ALA A 422 21.23 -16.67 -3.38
CA ALA A 422 22.29 -17.02 -2.44
C ALA A 422 22.92 -18.39 -2.77
N LEU A 423 22.14 -19.38 -3.19
CA LEU A 423 22.65 -20.70 -3.60
C LEU A 423 23.42 -20.67 -4.94
N ARG A 424 23.13 -19.71 -5.82
CA ARG A 424 23.89 -19.51 -7.06
C ARG A 424 25.22 -18.78 -6.87
N ALA A 425 25.36 -18.06 -5.77
CA ALA A 425 26.57 -17.32 -5.40
C ALA A 425 27.64 -18.20 -4.73
N VAL A 426 27.36 -19.48 -4.47
CA VAL A 426 28.40 -20.42 -4.05
C VAL A 426 29.28 -20.69 -5.27
N PRO A 427 30.56 -20.26 -5.27
CA PRO A 427 31.46 -20.56 -6.39
C PRO A 427 31.51 -22.09 -6.56
N ARG A 428 31.26 -22.60 -7.77
CA ARG A 428 31.67 -23.96 -8.10
C ARG A 428 33.15 -24.06 -7.76
N ALA A 429 33.47 -24.92 -6.80
CA ALA A 429 34.84 -25.24 -6.44
C ALA A 429 35.63 -25.43 -7.76
N ALA A 430 36.66 -24.62 -7.94
CA ALA A 430 37.54 -24.75 -9.06
C ALA A 430 38.01 -26.22 -9.11
N THR A 431 37.70 -26.91 -10.19
CA THR A 431 38.27 -28.22 -10.48
C THR A 431 39.78 -28.02 -10.47
N LEU A 432 40.44 -28.60 -9.48
CA LEU A 432 41.89 -28.63 -9.42
C LEU A 432 42.41 -29.21 -10.76
N PRO A 433 43.41 -28.60 -11.38
CA PRO A 433 44.00 -29.14 -12.56
C PRO A 433 44.65 -30.49 -12.15
N THR A 434 44.26 -31.56 -12.84
CA THR A 434 44.96 -32.83 -12.77
C THR A 434 46.36 -32.62 -13.22
N GLN A 435 47.33 -32.74 -12.30
CA GLN A 435 48.74 -32.84 -12.65
C GLN A 435 48.90 -34.13 -13.45
N SER A 436 49.20 -34.00 -14.74
CA SER A 436 49.74 -35.09 -15.55
C SER A 436 51.22 -35.23 -15.23
N SER A 437 51.56 -36.34 -14.61
CA SER A 437 52.92 -36.91 -14.55
C SER A 437 53.37 -37.41 -15.92
#